data_e08ab90b0e0583060a4ed941b594dd8f
#
_entry.id   e08ab90b0e0583060a4ed941b594dd8f
#
_cell.length_a   1.000
_cell.length_b   1.000
_cell.length_c   1.000
_cell.angle_alpha   90.00
_cell.angle_beta   90.00
_cell.angle_gamma   90.00
#
_symmetry.space_group_name_H-M   'P 1'
#
loop_
_entity.id
_entity.type
_entity.pdbx_description
1 polymer ?
#
loop_
_entity_poly.entity_id
_entity_poly.type
_entity_poly.pdbx_seq_one_letter_code
_entity_poly.pdbx_strand_id
1 'polypeptide(L)'
;MSKIVVVGANHAGTACINTMLDNFGHENEIVVFDQNSNISFLGCGMALWIGEQIDGPEGLFYSDKEKLEAKGAKVYMNSPVLSIDYDNKVVTAEVEGKEHKESYDKLIFATGSTPILPPIEGVEIVKGNREFKATLENVQFVKLYQNAEE
;
A
#
# COMPACT_ATOMS: atom_id res chain seq x y z
N MET A 1 -21.54 -12.36 10.07
CA MET A 1 -20.53 -11.95 9.07
C MET A 1 -20.04 -10.58 9.49
N SER A 2 -18.76 -10.45 9.79
CA SER A 2 -18.15 -9.15 10.17
C SER A 2 -17.51 -8.53 8.96
N LYS A 3 -17.61 -7.20 8.83
CA LYS A 3 -16.89 -6.45 7.81
C LYS A 3 -15.55 -5.98 8.36
N ILE A 4 -14.47 -6.38 7.72
CA ILE A 4 -13.11 -6.03 8.10
C ILE A 4 -12.51 -5.13 7.01
N VAL A 5 -12.15 -3.91 7.38
CA VAL A 5 -11.43 -3.00 6.48
C VAL A 5 -9.94 -3.07 6.80
N VAL A 6 -9.12 -3.23 5.76
CA VAL A 6 -7.66 -3.23 5.83
C VAL A 6 -7.11 -2.04 5.05
N VAL A 7 -6.28 -1.24 5.71
CA VAL A 7 -5.62 -0.09 5.09
C VAL A 7 -4.15 -0.42 4.89
N GLY A 8 -3.78 -0.58 3.62
CA GLY A 8 -2.45 -0.99 3.18
C GLY A 8 -2.35 -2.49 2.86
N ALA A 9 -1.82 -2.81 1.69
CA ALA A 9 -1.72 -4.17 1.16
C ALA A 9 -0.29 -4.54 0.71
N ASN A 10 0.74 -3.99 1.34
CA ASN A 10 2.09 -4.50 1.15
C ASN A 10 2.33 -5.69 2.10
N HIS A 11 3.52 -5.96 2.59
CA HIS A 11 3.86 -7.20 3.30
C HIS A 11 2.89 -7.58 4.42
N ALA A 12 2.73 -6.72 5.42
CA ALA A 12 1.86 -7.01 6.57
C ALA A 12 0.38 -7.13 6.15
N GLY A 13 -0.08 -6.22 5.28
CA GLY A 13 -1.45 -6.22 4.77
C GLY A 13 -1.75 -7.46 3.96
N THR A 14 -0.92 -7.78 2.96
CA THR A 14 -1.11 -8.97 2.11
C THR A 14 -1.08 -10.26 2.91
N ALA A 15 -0.14 -10.41 3.87
CA ALA A 15 -0.08 -11.57 4.73
C ALA A 15 -1.35 -11.71 5.59
N CYS A 16 -1.79 -10.61 6.20
CA CYS A 16 -3.01 -10.57 7.00
C CYS A 16 -4.25 -10.93 6.17
N ILE A 17 -4.40 -10.31 5.00
CA ILE A 17 -5.54 -10.53 4.10
C ILE A 17 -5.58 -12.00 3.65
N ASN A 18 -4.46 -12.55 3.16
CA ASN A 18 -4.41 -13.95 2.76
C ASN A 18 -4.76 -14.89 3.91
N THR A 19 -4.20 -14.66 5.10
CA THR A 19 -4.51 -15.49 6.28
C THR A 19 -6.01 -15.45 6.63
N MET A 20 -6.62 -14.28 6.57
CA MET A 20 -8.06 -14.15 6.84
C MET A 20 -8.91 -14.83 5.76
N LEU A 21 -8.56 -14.66 4.48
CA LEU A 21 -9.29 -15.27 3.37
C LEU A 21 -9.17 -16.79 3.39
N ASP A 22 -7.98 -17.32 3.63
CA ASP A 22 -7.72 -18.75 3.61
C ASP A 22 -8.38 -19.51 4.79
N ASN A 23 -8.55 -18.85 5.95
CA ASN A 23 -9.07 -19.51 7.15
C ASN A 23 -10.49 -19.05 7.52
N PHE A 24 -10.89 -17.83 7.18
CA PHE A 24 -12.13 -17.20 7.67
C PHE A 24 -12.90 -16.45 6.58
N GLY A 25 -12.56 -16.64 5.30
CA GLY A 25 -13.16 -15.89 4.17
C GLY A 25 -14.66 -16.07 4.03
N HIS A 26 -15.22 -17.20 4.47
CA HIS A 26 -16.65 -17.44 4.45
C HIS A 26 -17.42 -16.74 5.57
N GLU A 27 -16.74 -16.26 6.60
CA GLU A 27 -17.32 -15.66 7.80
C GLU A 27 -17.25 -14.13 7.79
N ASN A 28 -16.39 -13.55 6.93
CA ASN A 28 -16.08 -12.13 6.93
C ASN A 28 -16.10 -11.53 5.53
N GLU A 29 -16.57 -10.29 5.43
CA GLU A 29 -16.37 -9.43 4.26
C GLU A 29 -15.04 -8.68 4.46
N ILE A 30 -14.11 -8.82 3.53
CA ILE A 30 -12.79 -8.17 3.59
C ILE A 30 -12.72 -7.10 2.51
N VAL A 31 -12.55 -5.85 2.93
CA VAL A 31 -12.39 -4.68 2.06
C VAL A 31 -11.00 -4.09 2.28
N VAL A 32 -10.29 -3.87 1.20
CA VAL A 32 -8.89 -3.42 1.22
C VAL A 32 -8.75 -2.11 0.48
N PHE A 33 -8.09 -1.13 1.10
CA PHE A 33 -7.68 0.11 0.46
C PHE A 33 -6.16 0.18 0.44
N ASP A 34 -5.58 0.35 -0.74
CA ASP A 34 -4.17 0.69 -0.89
C ASP A 34 -4.02 1.95 -1.75
N GLN A 35 -3.11 2.80 -1.33
CA GLN A 35 -2.83 4.05 -2.02
C GLN A 35 -1.96 3.86 -3.27
N ASN A 36 -1.24 2.74 -3.36
CA ASN A 36 -0.34 2.45 -4.46
C ASN A 36 -1.07 1.72 -5.60
N SER A 37 -0.44 1.68 -6.77
CA SER A 37 -0.90 0.93 -7.93
C SER A 37 -0.56 -0.57 -7.84
N ASN A 38 0.26 -0.96 -6.87
CA ASN A 38 0.73 -2.33 -6.67
C ASN A 38 0.63 -2.76 -5.21
N ILE A 39 0.53 -4.05 -4.97
CA ILE A 39 0.56 -4.70 -3.64
C ILE A 39 1.67 -5.73 -3.59
N SER A 40 1.99 -6.22 -2.41
CA SER A 40 2.95 -7.32 -2.21
C SER A 40 4.39 -7.05 -2.67
N PHE A 41 4.75 -5.81 -2.94
CA PHE A 41 6.07 -5.46 -3.44
C PHE A 41 7.18 -5.77 -2.43
N LEU A 42 8.17 -6.57 -2.88
CA LEU A 42 9.35 -6.92 -2.12
C LEU A 42 10.40 -5.80 -2.15
N GLY A 43 10.21 -4.78 -1.33
CA GLY A 43 11.12 -3.63 -1.27
C GLY A 43 12.56 -4.00 -0.95
N CYS A 44 12.81 -5.14 -0.29
CA CYS A 44 14.16 -5.66 -0.07
C CYS A 44 14.86 -6.10 -1.37
N GLY A 45 14.10 -6.43 -2.41
CA GLY A 45 14.63 -6.81 -3.72
C GLY A 45 15.02 -5.62 -4.61
N MET A 46 14.67 -4.39 -4.25
CA MET A 46 15.05 -3.20 -5.04
C MET A 46 16.56 -3.09 -5.22
N ALA A 47 17.34 -3.42 -4.19
CA ALA A 47 18.79 -3.39 -4.27
C ALA A 47 19.35 -4.35 -5.33
N LEU A 48 18.70 -5.50 -5.53
CA LEU A 48 19.08 -6.47 -6.55
C LEU A 48 18.72 -5.95 -7.95
N TRP A 49 17.58 -5.29 -8.07
CA TRP A 49 17.13 -4.72 -9.33
C TRP A 49 17.98 -3.51 -9.74
N ILE A 50 18.18 -2.54 -8.84
CA ILE A 50 19.04 -1.37 -9.08
C ILE A 50 20.48 -1.80 -9.35
N GLY A 51 20.95 -2.87 -8.70
CA GLY A 51 22.29 -3.45 -8.89
C GLY A 51 22.39 -4.42 -10.08
N GLU A 52 21.37 -4.47 -10.97
CA GLU A 52 21.35 -5.31 -12.18
C GLU A 52 21.62 -6.81 -11.92
N GLN A 53 21.27 -7.29 -10.73
CA GLN A 53 21.38 -8.71 -10.36
C GLN A 53 20.14 -9.52 -10.74
N ILE A 54 19.04 -8.84 -11.06
CA ILE A 54 17.82 -9.39 -11.65
C ILE A 54 17.41 -8.53 -12.84
N ASP A 55 16.84 -9.16 -13.87
CA ASP A 55 16.54 -8.51 -15.16
C ASP A 55 15.37 -7.52 -15.07
N GLY A 56 14.51 -7.63 -14.06
CA GLY A 56 13.34 -6.76 -13.91
C GLY A 56 12.61 -6.99 -12.58
N PRO A 57 11.53 -6.24 -12.36
CA PRO A 57 10.80 -6.24 -11.09
C PRO A 57 9.79 -7.40 -10.96
N GLU A 58 9.55 -8.21 -12.00
CA GLU A 58 8.45 -9.19 -12.04
C GLU A 58 8.52 -10.19 -10.89
N GLY A 59 9.74 -10.60 -10.50
CA GLY A 59 9.97 -11.48 -9.35
C GLY A 59 9.79 -10.83 -7.98
N LEU A 60 9.58 -9.51 -7.94
CA LEU A 60 9.44 -8.76 -6.69
C LEU A 60 7.99 -8.62 -6.20
N PHE A 61 7.04 -9.28 -6.86
CA PHE A 61 5.63 -9.29 -6.47
C PHE A 61 5.18 -10.74 -6.21
N TYR A 62 4.66 -11.02 -5.03
CA TYR A 62 4.18 -12.38 -4.68
C TYR A 62 2.65 -12.50 -4.65
N SER A 63 1.94 -11.39 -4.78
CA SER A 63 0.48 -11.34 -4.92
C SER A 63 0.08 -10.13 -5.78
N ASP A 64 -1.17 -10.11 -6.21
CA ASP A 64 -1.80 -9.04 -6.96
C ASP A 64 -3.25 -8.88 -6.52
N LYS A 65 -3.90 -7.82 -7.01
CA LYS A 65 -5.31 -7.52 -6.72
C LYS A 65 -6.21 -8.69 -7.11
N GLU A 66 -5.99 -9.22 -8.30
CA GLU A 66 -6.80 -10.28 -8.91
C GLU A 66 -6.79 -11.56 -8.06
N LYS A 67 -5.64 -11.92 -7.49
CA LYS A 67 -5.50 -13.08 -6.60
C LYS A 67 -6.28 -12.89 -5.29
N LEU A 68 -6.29 -11.69 -4.72
CA LEU A 68 -7.04 -11.40 -3.51
C LEU A 68 -8.55 -11.37 -3.78
N GLU A 69 -8.97 -10.78 -4.91
CA GLU A 69 -10.36 -10.75 -5.33
C GLU A 69 -10.90 -12.14 -5.67
N ALA A 70 -10.10 -12.99 -6.30
CA ALA A 70 -10.45 -14.38 -6.57
C ALA A 70 -10.71 -15.19 -5.29
N LYS A 71 -10.10 -14.79 -4.15
CA LYS A 71 -10.35 -15.36 -2.83
C LYS A 71 -11.54 -14.72 -2.10
N GLY A 72 -12.15 -13.67 -2.66
CA GLY A 72 -13.34 -13.02 -2.11
C GLY A 72 -13.10 -11.68 -1.40
N ALA A 73 -11.91 -11.10 -1.47
CA ALA A 73 -11.68 -9.73 -1.01
C ALA A 73 -12.23 -8.71 -2.02
N LYS A 74 -12.56 -7.51 -1.54
CA LYS A 74 -12.84 -6.35 -2.36
C LYS A 74 -11.66 -5.39 -2.25
N VAL A 75 -10.96 -5.15 -3.35
CA VAL A 75 -9.68 -4.43 -3.33
C VAL A 75 -9.74 -3.14 -4.13
N TYR A 76 -9.47 -2.02 -3.46
CA TYR A 76 -9.36 -0.71 -4.05
C TYR A 76 -7.89 -0.27 -4.09
N MET A 77 -7.33 -0.22 -5.30
CA MET A 77 -5.99 0.29 -5.58
C MET A 77 -6.04 1.77 -5.92
N ASN A 78 -4.91 2.47 -5.81
CA ASN A 78 -4.82 3.93 -5.99
C ASN A 78 -5.86 4.70 -5.16
N SER A 79 -6.19 4.15 -3.99
CA SER A 79 -7.32 4.58 -3.17
C SER A 79 -6.85 4.95 -1.77
N PRO A 80 -6.31 6.17 -1.60
CA PRO A 80 -5.88 6.65 -0.31
C PRO A 80 -7.04 6.78 0.66
N VAL A 81 -6.84 6.30 1.87
CA VAL A 81 -7.72 6.60 3.00
C VAL A 81 -7.43 8.02 3.48
N LEU A 82 -8.46 8.85 3.46
CA LEU A 82 -8.39 10.28 3.79
C LEU A 82 -8.69 10.55 5.26
N SER A 83 -9.66 9.82 5.83
CA SER A 83 -10.07 9.98 7.22
C SER A 83 -10.76 8.74 7.77
N ILE A 84 -10.84 8.65 9.09
CA ILE A 84 -11.53 7.59 9.81
C ILE A 84 -12.40 8.21 10.89
N ASP A 85 -13.67 7.89 10.84
CA ASP A 85 -14.63 8.18 11.91
C ASP A 85 -14.71 6.94 12.81
N TYR A 86 -14.07 7.00 13.97
CA TYR A 86 -14.00 5.89 14.90
C TYR A 86 -15.33 5.66 15.63
N ASP A 87 -16.11 6.72 15.86
CA ASP A 87 -17.37 6.64 16.60
C ASP A 87 -18.44 5.96 15.75
N ASN A 88 -18.51 6.33 14.46
CA ASN A 88 -19.44 5.75 13.51
C ASN A 88 -18.86 4.54 12.76
N LYS A 89 -17.59 4.21 12.99
CA LYS A 89 -16.86 3.12 12.33
C LYS A 89 -16.92 3.21 10.80
N VAL A 90 -16.51 4.35 10.26
CA VAL A 90 -16.50 4.61 8.82
C VAL A 90 -15.10 5.05 8.38
N VAL A 91 -14.60 4.41 7.33
CA VAL A 91 -13.41 4.84 6.60
C VAL A 91 -13.84 5.65 5.39
N THR A 92 -13.25 6.82 5.19
CA THR A 92 -13.41 7.62 3.98
C THR A 92 -12.15 7.53 3.15
N ALA A 93 -12.27 7.08 1.92
CA ALA A 93 -11.20 6.95 0.96
C ALA A 93 -11.52 7.71 -0.33
N GLU A 94 -10.49 8.05 -1.11
CA GLU A 94 -10.69 8.48 -2.48
C GLU A 94 -10.60 7.27 -3.41
N VAL A 95 -11.64 7.02 -4.19
CA VAL A 95 -11.69 5.95 -5.17
C VAL A 95 -12.04 6.56 -6.52
N GLU A 96 -11.17 6.41 -7.50
CA GLU A 96 -11.35 7.00 -8.84
C GLU A 96 -11.67 8.51 -8.82
N GLY A 97 -10.99 9.25 -7.93
CA GLY A 97 -11.16 10.70 -7.77
C GLY A 97 -12.46 11.12 -7.07
N LYS A 98 -13.19 10.18 -6.46
CA LYS A 98 -14.42 10.44 -5.71
C LYS A 98 -14.31 9.96 -4.27
N GLU A 99 -14.99 10.67 -3.38
CA GLU A 99 -15.12 10.24 -1.99
C GLU A 99 -15.95 8.96 -1.91
N HIS A 100 -15.38 7.94 -1.28
CA HIS A 100 -16.01 6.65 -0.99
C HIS A 100 -16.00 6.42 0.52
N LYS A 101 -17.15 6.04 1.08
CA LYS A 101 -17.31 5.73 2.49
C LYS A 101 -17.58 4.25 2.68
N GLU A 102 -16.77 3.59 3.52
CA GLU A 102 -16.93 2.18 3.84
C GLU A 102 -17.05 1.99 5.34
N SER A 103 -18.15 1.34 5.78
CA SER A 103 -18.33 0.99 7.19
C SER A 103 -17.51 -0.23 7.56
N TYR A 104 -17.14 -0.39 8.84
CA TYR A 104 -16.41 -1.54 9.32
C TYR A 104 -16.85 -1.99 10.71
N ASP A 105 -16.73 -3.29 10.97
CA ASP A 105 -16.79 -3.84 12.33
C ASP A 105 -15.39 -3.86 12.96
N LYS A 106 -14.37 -4.16 12.14
CA LYS A 106 -12.97 -4.19 12.53
C LYS A 106 -12.13 -3.44 11.49
N LEU A 107 -11.11 -2.72 11.96
CA LEU A 107 -10.19 -1.95 11.14
C LEU A 107 -8.75 -2.41 11.42
N ILE A 108 -8.01 -2.67 10.35
CA ILE A 108 -6.61 -3.09 10.41
C ILE A 108 -5.76 -2.05 9.68
N PHE A 109 -4.72 -1.57 10.37
CA PHE A 109 -3.72 -0.69 9.78
C PHE A 109 -2.47 -1.48 9.42
N ALA A 110 -2.12 -1.47 8.14
CA ALA A 110 -0.89 -2.03 7.59
C ALA A 110 -0.20 -1.00 6.68
N THR A 111 -0.22 0.27 7.12
CA THR A 111 0.18 1.44 6.33
C THR A 111 1.68 1.60 6.15
N GLY A 112 2.48 0.74 6.80
CA GLY A 112 3.94 0.76 6.68
C GLY A 112 4.59 2.00 7.30
N SER A 113 5.68 2.45 6.70
CA SER A 113 6.49 3.57 7.17
C SER A 113 6.86 4.50 6.02
N THR A 114 7.23 5.71 6.36
CA THR A 114 7.76 6.70 5.41
C THR A 114 9.22 6.99 5.77
N PRO A 115 10.14 7.11 4.80
CA PRO A 115 11.51 7.51 5.06
C PRO A 115 11.57 8.88 5.75
N ILE A 116 12.51 9.02 6.69
CA ILE A 116 12.82 10.29 7.32
C ILE A 116 13.98 10.90 6.54
N LEU A 117 13.81 12.14 6.06
CA LEU A 117 14.91 12.88 5.47
C LEU A 117 15.80 13.41 6.59
N PRO A 118 17.08 13.05 6.64
CA PRO A 118 18.03 13.71 7.52
C PRO A 118 18.22 15.18 7.08
N PRO A 119 18.56 16.08 8.00
CA PRO A 119 18.80 17.48 7.68
C PRO A 119 20.14 17.63 6.92
N ILE A 120 20.08 17.51 5.61
CA ILE A 120 21.22 17.65 4.70
C ILE A 120 21.09 19.00 4.00
N GLU A 121 22.12 19.83 4.05
CA GLU A 121 22.14 21.11 3.37
C GLU A 121 22.00 20.93 1.85
N GLY A 122 21.11 21.72 1.22
CA GLY A 122 20.82 21.62 -0.22
C GLY A 122 19.87 20.49 -0.60
N VAL A 123 19.31 19.77 0.37
CA VAL A 123 18.25 18.78 0.12
C VAL A 123 16.93 19.29 0.69
N GLU A 124 15.99 19.55 -0.19
CA GLU A 124 14.63 19.94 0.19
C GLU A 124 13.65 18.82 -0.21
N ILE A 125 12.75 18.48 0.71
CA ILE A 125 11.63 17.60 0.37
C ILE A 125 10.48 18.44 -0.16
N VAL A 126 10.12 18.23 -1.40
CA VAL A 126 8.85 18.72 -1.92
C VAL A 126 7.75 17.79 -1.41
N LYS A 127 7.09 18.18 -0.31
CA LYS A 127 5.85 17.53 0.14
C LYS A 127 4.74 17.79 -0.87
N GLY A 128 4.71 17.05 -1.95
CA GLY A 128 3.55 16.91 -2.81
C GLY A 128 3.07 15.48 -2.67
N ASN A 129 1.76 15.27 -2.66
CA ASN A 129 1.04 13.99 -2.66
C ASN A 129 1.91 12.72 -2.76
N ARG A 130 2.72 12.40 -1.70
CA ARG A 130 3.48 11.16 -1.52
C ARG A 130 4.77 10.98 -2.34
N GLU A 131 5.15 11.92 -3.19
CA GLU A 131 6.44 11.90 -3.85
C GLU A 131 7.43 12.72 -3.02
N PHE A 132 8.43 12.02 -2.49
CA PHE A 132 9.61 12.68 -1.95
C PHE A 132 10.55 12.95 -3.13
N LYS A 133 10.59 14.18 -3.60
CA LYS A 133 11.61 14.59 -4.57
C LYS A 133 12.71 15.32 -3.82
N ALA A 134 13.93 14.83 -3.93
CA ALA A 134 15.08 15.63 -3.61
C ALA A 134 15.28 16.69 -4.69
N THR A 135 15.65 17.91 -4.32
CA THR A 135 15.97 18.98 -5.28
C THR A 135 17.33 18.81 -5.93
N LEU A 136 18.15 17.91 -5.43
CA LEU A 136 19.47 17.56 -5.98
C LEU A 136 19.34 16.31 -6.86
N GLU A 137 19.87 16.36 -8.06
CA GLU A 137 19.81 15.28 -9.06
C GLU A 137 20.46 13.96 -8.60
N ASN A 138 21.41 14.04 -7.66
CA ASN A 138 22.15 12.88 -7.15
C ASN A 138 21.63 12.36 -5.80
N VAL A 139 20.46 12.81 -5.34
CA VAL A 139 19.84 12.36 -4.09
C VAL A 139 18.45 11.84 -4.38
N GLN A 140 18.23 10.56 -4.15
CA GLN A 140 16.95 9.92 -4.37
C GLN A 140 16.53 9.11 -3.15
N PHE A 141 15.21 8.93 -3.00
CA PHE A 141 14.60 8.05 -2.03
C PHE A 141 14.26 6.72 -2.68
N VAL A 142 14.59 5.65 -2.00
CA VAL A 142 14.25 4.30 -2.46
C VAL A 142 13.32 3.66 -1.43
N LYS A 143 12.02 3.74 -1.68
CA LYS A 143 10.98 3.17 -0.81
C LYS A 143 9.88 2.47 -1.59
N LEU A 144 9.41 3.08 -2.65
CA LEU A 144 8.32 2.58 -3.49
C LEU A 144 8.91 1.91 -4.74
N TYR A 145 8.10 1.05 -5.36
CA TYR A 145 8.42 0.45 -6.64
C TYR A 145 8.87 1.49 -7.67
N GLN A 146 8.12 2.60 -7.77
CA GLN A 146 8.38 3.70 -8.70
C GLN A 146 9.75 4.37 -8.48
N ASN A 147 10.25 4.37 -7.25
CA ASN A 147 11.58 4.94 -6.97
C ASN A 147 12.74 4.08 -7.50
N ALA A 148 12.49 2.83 -7.80
CA ALA A 148 13.50 1.93 -8.34
C ALA A 148 13.45 1.87 -9.89
N GLU A 149 12.38 2.38 -10.51
CA GLU A 149 12.24 2.52 -11.96
C GLU A 149 12.98 3.76 -12.49
N GLU A 150 13.15 4.82 -11.67
CA GLU A 150 13.88 6.05 -12.02
C GLU A 150 15.41 5.85 -12.00
#